data_e79e0cab895de7601a9ba89c5739932c
#
_entry.id   e79e0cab895de7601a9ba89c5739932c
#
_cell.length_a   1.000
_cell.length_b   1.000
_cell.length_c   1.000
_cell.angle_alpha   90.00
_cell.angle_beta   90.00
_cell.angle_gamma   90.00
#
_symmetry.space_group_name_H-M   'P 1'
#
loop_
_entity.id
_entity.type
_entity.pdbx_description
1 polymer ?
#
loop_
_entity_poly.entity_id
_entity_poly.type
_entity_poly.pdbx_seq_one_letter_code
_entity_poly.pdbx_strand_id
1 'polypeptide(L)'
;GLGDVYKRQLRDYGEEPYAWQIAGRIVSARAEKPITTTMQLAEIVASAVPPAERRKAKNPARRTFQAIRIAVNSELDALNEGLDAIFDCLAPGGRLCVITFHSLEDRLVKNKFRRWAQRCTCPPEQPVCTCGGVAKAKLITRKPIEANTQELEENRRSRSAHLRVLE
;
A
#
# COMPACT_ATOMS: atom_id res chain seq x y z
N GLY A 1 19.50 11.80 8.16
CA GLY A 1 19.37 13.00 7.33
C GLY A 1 18.20 12.89 6.35
N LEU A 2 17.91 13.95 5.59
CA LEU A 2 16.83 14.00 4.58
C LEU A 2 16.86 12.82 3.60
N GLY A 3 18.06 12.38 3.20
CA GLY A 3 18.23 11.21 2.35
C GLY A 3 17.66 9.91 2.96
N ASP A 4 17.69 9.75 4.27
CA ASP A 4 17.20 8.53 4.94
C ASP A 4 15.67 8.51 5.02
N VAL A 5 15.04 9.68 5.08
CA VAL A 5 13.57 9.80 5.00
C VAL A 5 13.10 9.38 3.61
N TYR A 6 13.70 9.91 2.55
CA TYR A 6 13.35 9.55 1.17
C TYR A 6 13.57 8.07 0.86
N LYS A 7 14.69 7.50 1.34
CA LYS A 7 14.98 6.07 1.19
C LYS A 7 13.88 5.20 1.78
N ARG A 8 13.45 5.52 3.02
CA ARG A 8 12.36 4.79 3.68
C ARG A 8 11.06 4.94 2.91
N GLN A 9 10.68 6.16 2.53
CA GLN A 9 9.45 6.38 1.77
C GLN A 9 9.43 5.62 0.44
N LEU A 10 10.52 5.66 -0.33
CA LEU A 10 10.62 4.95 -1.61
C LEU A 10 10.59 3.43 -1.43
N ARG A 11 11.23 2.90 -0.38
CA ARG A 11 11.23 1.48 -0.06
C ARG A 11 9.87 1.03 0.45
N ASP A 12 9.31 1.73 1.43
CA ASP A 12 8.13 1.28 2.19
C ASP A 12 6.82 1.58 1.46
N TYR A 13 6.72 2.72 0.74
CA TYR A 13 5.53 3.13 -0.01
C TYR A 13 5.61 2.84 -1.51
N GLY A 14 6.83 2.78 -2.06
CA GLY A 14 7.04 2.48 -3.47
C GLY A 14 7.32 1.01 -3.75
N GLU A 15 7.70 0.24 -2.71
CA GLU A 15 8.28 -1.10 -2.88
C GLU A 15 9.40 -1.08 -3.93
N GLU A 16 10.21 0.01 -3.91
CA GLU A 16 11.21 0.33 -4.91
C GLU A 16 12.54 -0.35 -4.60
N PRO A 17 13.00 -1.32 -5.41
CA PRO A 17 14.26 -2.02 -5.17
C PRO A 17 15.49 -1.10 -5.18
N TYR A 18 15.42 -0.01 -5.97
CA TYR A 18 16.50 0.96 -6.13
C TYR A 18 16.32 2.21 -5.28
N ALA A 19 15.56 2.12 -4.18
CA ALA A 19 15.22 3.25 -3.30
C ALA A 19 16.46 4.03 -2.82
N TRP A 20 17.58 3.34 -2.53
CA TRP A 20 18.81 3.96 -2.09
C TRP A 20 19.48 4.81 -3.17
N GLN A 21 19.62 4.23 -4.36
CA GLN A 21 20.23 4.89 -5.51
C GLN A 21 19.41 6.10 -5.96
N ILE A 22 18.07 5.92 -6.01
CA ILE A 22 17.14 6.98 -6.39
C ILE A 22 17.17 8.12 -5.37
N ALA A 23 17.07 7.82 -4.07
CA ALA A 23 17.14 8.85 -3.03
C ALA A 23 18.47 9.61 -3.06
N GLY A 24 19.60 8.93 -3.25
CA GLY A 24 20.90 9.55 -3.39
C GLY A 24 20.95 10.51 -4.60
N ARG A 25 20.45 10.09 -5.75
CA ARG A 25 20.38 10.95 -6.95
C ARG A 25 19.47 12.16 -6.78
N ILE A 26 18.31 11.98 -6.12
CA ILE A 26 17.41 13.11 -5.82
C ILE A 26 18.11 14.13 -4.91
N VAL A 27 18.79 13.68 -3.85
CA VAL A 27 19.51 14.58 -2.93
C VAL A 27 20.63 15.32 -3.66
N SER A 28 21.44 14.64 -4.47
CA SER A 28 22.50 15.26 -5.24
C SER A 28 21.95 16.29 -6.25
N ALA A 29 20.92 15.94 -7.00
CA ALA A 29 20.33 16.86 -7.98
C ALA A 29 19.74 18.12 -7.31
N ARG A 30 19.09 17.97 -6.15
CA ARG A 30 18.54 19.10 -5.39
C ARG A 30 19.61 20.02 -4.80
N ALA A 31 20.81 19.52 -4.53
CA ALA A 31 21.93 20.34 -4.07
C ALA A 31 22.45 21.28 -5.17
N GLU A 32 22.34 20.87 -6.42
CA GLU A 32 22.75 21.67 -7.58
C GLU A 32 21.64 22.63 -8.02
N LYS A 33 20.41 22.13 -8.17
CA LYS A 33 19.26 22.90 -8.65
C LYS A 33 17.94 22.33 -8.12
N PRO A 34 16.95 23.17 -7.76
CA PRO A 34 15.62 22.72 -7.38
C PRO A 34 14.98 21.86 -8.49
N ILE A 35 14.36 20.74 -8.09
CA ILE A 35 13.55 19.90 -8.97
C ILE A 35 12.13 20.49 -9.00
N THR A 36 11.73 21.07 -10.12
CA THR A 36 10.49 21.84 -10.24
C THR A 36 9.43 21.16 -11.10
N THR A 37 9.81 20.12 -11.87
CA THR A 37 8.89 19.41 -12.75
C THR A 37 8.92 17.90 -12.52
N THR A 38 7.80 17.24 -12.86
CA THR A 38 7.68 15.77 -12.81
C THR A 38 8.63 15.10 -13.81
N MET A 39 8.89 15.74 -14.97
CA MET A 39 9.82 15.22 -15.96
C MET A 39 11.25 15.17 -15.42
N GLN A 40 11.73 16.25 -14.79
CA GLN A 40 13.05 16.28 -14.15
C GLN A 40 13.20 15.16 -13.14
N LEU A 41 12.19 14.95 -12.29
CA LEU A 41 12.20 13.86 -11.31
C LEU A 41 12.24 12.49 -12.00
N ALA A 42 11.45 12.29 -13.06
CA ALA A 42 11.41 11.03 -13.81
C ALA A 42 12.77 10.70 -14.45
N GLU A 43 13.48 11.72 -15.00
CA GLU A 43 14.82 11.58 -15.56
C GLU A 43 15.86 11.22 -14.49
N ILE A 44 15.80 11.86 -13.32
CA ILE A 44 16.68 11.56 -12.18
C ILE A 44 16.47 10.11 -11.74
N VAL A 45 15.22 9.68 -11.59
CA VAL A 45 14.88 8.29 -11.22
C VAL A 45 15.38 7.31 -12.28
N ALA A 46 15.13 7.58 -13.56
CA ALA A 46 15.59 6.74 -14.65
C ALA A 46 17.12 6.62 -14.69
N SER A 47 17.86 7.68 -14.35
CA SER A 47 19.33 7.66 -14.28
C SER A 47 19.86 6.78 -13.15
N ALA A 48 19.10 6.59 -12.09
CA ALA A 48 19.47 5.79 -10.92
C ALA A 48 19.21 4.29 -11.11
N VAL A 49 18.29 3.93 -12.03
CA VAL A 49 17.90 2.52 -12.29
C VAL A 49 18.83 1.93 -13.35
N PRO A 50 19.34 0.69 -13.15
CA PRO A 50 20.20 0.02 -14.13
C PRO A 50 19.54 -0.08 -15.51
N PRO A 51 20.30 0.09 -16.62
CA PRO A 51 19.74 0.09 -17.98
C PRO A 51 18.92 -1.15 -18.35
N ALA A 52 19.31 -2.33 -17.84
CA ALA A 52 18.59 -3.58 -18.07
C ALA A 52 17.18 -3.55 -17.45
N GLU A 53 17.06 -3.07 -16.23
CA GLU A 53 15.77 -2.97 -15.52
C GLU A 53 14.91 -1.81 -16.06
N ARG A 54 15.55 -0.70 -16.44
CA ARG A 54 14.87 0.43 -17.09
C ARG A 54 14.19 0.03 -18.40
N ARG A 55 14.82 -0.86 -19.19
CA ARG A 55 14.22 -1.38 -20.44
C ARG A 55 13.03 -2.31 -20.21
N LYS A 56 12.99 -3.03 -19.10
CA LYS A 56 11.86 -3.92 -18.75
C LYS A 56 10.65 -3.13 -18.25
N ALA A 57 10.86 -1.99 -17.63
CA ALA A 57 9.80 -1.18 -17.05
C ALA A 57 9.19 -0.22 -18.07
N LYS A 58 7.86 -0.26 -18.25
CA LYS A 58 7.15 0.72 -19.08
C LYS A 58 7.39 2.18 -18.61
N ASN A 59 7.49 2.37 -17.30
CA ASN A 59 7.84 3.65 -16.65
C ASN A 59 8.63 3.36 -15.36
N PRO A 60 9.95 3.57 -15.35
CA PRO A 60 10.80 3.29 -14.20
C PRO A 60 10.49 4.19 -12.99
N ALA A 61 9.89 5.38 -13.19
CA ALA A 61 9.57 6.30 -12.11
C ALA A 61 8.19 6.02 -11.45
N ARG A 62 7.41 5.06 -11.94
CA ARG A 62 6.05 4.80 -11.44
C ARG A 62 6.00 4.54 -9.93
N ARG A 63 6.90 3.72 -9.40
CA ARG A 63 6.97 3.38 -7.97
C ARG A 63 7.39 4.57 -7.13
N THR A 64 8.32 5.38 -7.63
CA THR A 64 8.74 6.62 -6.98
C THR A 64 7.58 7.62 -6.86
N PHE A 65 6.83 7.84 -7.93
CA PHE A 65 5.65 8.72 -7.89
C PHE A 65 4.54 8.17 -6.98
N GLN A 66 4.33 6.86 -6.95
CA GLN A 66 3.40 6.23 -6.00
C GLN A 66 3.84 6.50 -4.56
N ALA A 67 5.12 6.31 -4.24
CA ALA A 67 5.65 6.56 -2.90
C ALA A 67 5.45 8.00 -2.45
N ILE A 68 5.74 8.96 -3.35
CA ILE A 68 5.56 10.39 -3.07
C ILE A 68 4.08 10.71 -2.85
N ARG A 69 3.18 10.20 -3.68
CA ARG A 69 1.74 10.41 -3.56
C ARG A 69 1.22 9.91 -2.21
N ILE A 70 1.58 8.68 -1.86
CA ILE A 70 1.19 8.07 -0.57
C ILE A 70 1.72 8.91 0.60
N ALA A 71 2.99 9.34 0.54
CA ALA A 71 3.60 10.13 1.61
C ALA A 71 2.97 11.52 1.76
N VAL A 72 2.74 12.23 0.65
CA VAL A 72 2.18 13.59 0.66
C VAL A 72 0.72 13.61 1.11
N ASN A 73 -0.05 12.61 0.70
CA ASN A 73 -1.49 12.53 1.01
C ASN A 73 -1.78 11.72 2.28
N SER A 74 -0.78 11.14 2.95
CA SER A 74 -0.97 10.24 4.10
C SER A 74 -1.99 9.13 3.81
N GLU A 75 -1.96 8.57 2.58
CA GLU A 75 -3.02 7.68 2.08
C GLU A 75 -3.23 6.44 2.94
N LEU A 76 -2.14 5.83 3.44
CA LEU A 76 -2.23 4.62 4.26
C LEU A 76 -2.74 4.92 5.68
N ASP A 77 -2.37 6.08 6.25
CA ASP A 77 -2.86 6.49 7.57
C ASP A 77 -4.36 6.81 7.49
N ALA A 78 -4.78 7.57 6.47
CA ALA A 78 -6.18 7.87 6.22
C ALA A 78 -7.02 6.60 6.00
N LEU A 79 -6.50 5.63 5.22
CA LEU A 79 -7.15 4.34 5.04
C LEU A 79 -7.25 3.57 6.36
N ASN A 80 -6.19 3.56 7.16
CA ASN A 80 -6.16 2.87 8.44
C ASN A 80 -7.19 3.43 9.43
N GLU A 81 -7.25 4.74 9.58
CA GLU A 81 -8.21 5.44 10.45
C GLU A 81 -9.64 5.30 9.92
N GLY A 82 -9.83 5.46 8.61
CA GLY A 82 -11.14 5.30 7.97
C GLY A 82 -11.73 3.90 8.15
N LEU A 83 -10.90 2.86 8.05
CA LEU A 83 -11.35 1.49 8.29
C LEU A 83 -11.82 1.28 9.73
N ASP A 84 -11.11 1.83 10.74
CA ASP A 84 -11.54 1.74 12.14
C ASP A 84 -12.88 2.45 12.34
N ALA A 85 -13.00 3.69 11.85
CA ALA A 85 -14.21 4.48 11.98
C ALA A 85 -15.43 3.81 11.31
N ILE A 86 -15.24 3.25 10.10
CA ILE A 86 -16.32 2.51 9.41
C ILE A 86 -16.69 1.24 10.18
N PHE A 87 -15.71 0.51 10.69
CA PHE A 87 -15.96 -0.71 11.45
C PHE A 87 -16.77 -0.44 12.72
N ASP A 88 -16.46 0.63 13.43
CA ASP A 88 -17.19 1.03 14.64
C ASP A 88 -18.65 1.48 14.37
N CYS A 89 -18.95 1.89 13.12
CA CYS A 89 -20.28 2.25 12.68
C CYS A 89 -21.08 1.06 12.10
N LEU A 90 -20.44 -0.11 11.94
CA LEU A 90 -21.08 -1.25 11.30
C LEU A 90 -22.11 -1.91 12.23
N ALA A 91 -23.34 -2.04 11.77
CA ALA A 91 -24.37 -2.76 12.53
C ALA A 91 -24.05 -4.27 12.59
N PRO A 92 -24.52 -4.99 13.63
CA PRO A 92 -24.40 -6.45 13.68
C PRO A 92 -24.98 -7.11 12.42
N GLY A 93 -24.19 -7.99 11.78
CA GLY A 93 -24.53 -8.61 10.50
C GLY A 93 -24.32 -7.73 9.27
N GLY A 94 -23.86 -6.49 9.46
CA GLY A 94 -23.46 -5.60 8.38
C GLY A 94 -22.18 -6.07 7.67
N ARG A 95 -22.01 -5.69 6.41
CA ARG A 95 -20.83 -6.07 5.61
C ARG A 95 -20.01 -4.87 5.22
N LEU A 96 -18.70 -4.95 5.47
CA LEU A 96 -17.71 -4.01 5.00
C LEU A 96 -17.04 -4.58 3.74
N CYS A 97 -17.26 -3.92 2.61
CA CYS A 97 -16.66 -4.23 1.32
C CYS A 97 -15.60 -3.17 1.00
N VAL A 98 -14.36 -3.58 0.78
CA VAL A 98 -13.25 -2.68 0.47
C VAL A 98 -12.59 -3.10 -0.83
N ILE A 99 -12.45 -2.15 -1.78
CA ILE A 99 -11.70 -2.33 -3.01
C ILE A 99 -10.37 -1.58 -2.87
N THR A 100 -9.27 -2.26 -3.15
CA THR A 100 -7.92 -1.71 -3.14
C THR A 100 -7.29 -1.85 -4.52
N PHE A 101 -6.33 -0.98 -4.87
CA PHE A 101 -5.70 -0.93 -6.20
C PHE A 101 -4.19 -1.17 -6.17
N HIS A 102 -3.58 -1.23 -5.00
CA HIS A 102 -2.16 -1.57 -4.87
C HIS A 102 -1.88 -2.45 -3.63
N SER A 103 -0.71 -3.08 -3.65
CA SER A 103 -0.27 -4.09 -2.66
C SER A 103 -0.29 -3.59 -1.21
N LEU A 104 0.05 -2.32 -0.97
CA LEU A 104 0.11 -1.77 0.39
C LEU A 104 -1.28 -1.58 0.98
N GLU A 105 -2.23 -1.04 0.21
CA GLU A 105 -3.64 -0.94 0.63
C GLU A 105 -4.20 -2.33 0.92
N ASP A 106 -4.02 -3.27 0.00
CA ASP A 106 -4.53 -4.64 0.15
C ASP A 106 -3.94 -5.33 1.39
N ARG A 107 -2.64 -5.14 1.64
CA ARG A 107 -1.97 -5.67 2.83
C ARG A 107 -2.53 -5.07 4.12
N LEU A 108 -2.78 -3.76 4.15
CA LEU A 108 -3.36 -3.06 5.29
C LEU A 108 -4.77 -3.59 5.58
N VAL A 109 -5.66 -3.59 4.58
CA VAL A 109 -7.04 -4.09 4.70
C VAL A 109 -7.05 -5.56 5.15
N LYS A 110 -6.25 -6.41 4.50
CA LYS A 110 -6.12 -7.84 4.86
C LYS A 110 -5.73 -8.03 6.32
N ASN A 111 -4.72 -7.29 6.79
CA ASN A 111 -4.22 -7.42 8.15
C ASN A 111 -5.26 -6.93 9.17
N LYS A 112 -5.93 -5.82 8.88
CA LYS A 112 -6.98 -5.26 9.73
C LYS A 112 -8.18 -6.19 9.83
N PHE A 113 -8.67 -6.71 8.70
CA PHE A 113 -9.76 -7.68 8.66
C PHE A 113 -9.41 -8.97 9.43
N ARG A 114 -8.18 -9.47 9.27
CA ARG A 114 -7.71 -10.63 10.05
C ARG A 114 -7.71 -10.35 11.55
N ARG A 115 -7.25 -9.18 11.97
CA ARG A 115 -7.22 -8.77 13.38
C ARG A 115 -8.62 -8.73 13.99
N TRP A 116 -9.60 -8.19 13.28
CA TRP A 116 -10.98 -8.14 13.76
C TRP A 116 -11.65 -9.52 13.78
N ALA A 117 -11.31 -10.39 12.85
CA ALA A 117 -11.82 -11.76 12.77
C ALA A 117 -11.07 -12.76 13.67
N GLN A 118 -10.00 -12.32 14.32
CA GLN A 118 -9.21 -13.18 15.21
C GLN A 118 -9.92 -13.33 16.56
N ARG A 119 -10.06 -14.58 17.02
CA ARG A 119 -10.70 -14.86 18.32
C ARG A 119 -9.82 -14.43 19.48
N CYS A 120 -8.51 -14.69 19.41
CA CYS A 120 -7.57 -14.37 20.46
C CYS A 120 -6.63 -13.25 20.02
N THR A 121 -6.50 -12.20 20.85
CA THR A 121 -5.60 -11.06 20.63
C THR A 121 -4.44 -11.01 21.64
N CYS A 122 -4.32 -12.04 22.48
CA CYS A 122 -3.20 -12.19 23.44
C CYS A 122 -1.87 -12.38 22.68
N PRO A 123 -0.74 -11.94 23.29
CA PRO A 123 0.59 -12.25 22.77
C PRO A 123 0.81 -13.76 22.65
N PRO A 124 1.54 -14.23 21.62
CA PRO A 124 1.79 -15.68 21.41
C PRO A 124 2.48 -16.36 22.59
N GLU A 125 3.27 -15.61 23.37
CA GLU A 125 4.01 -16.09 24.53
C GLU A 125 3.15 -16.27 25.78
N GLN A 126 1.89 -15.82 25.74
CA GLN A 126 1.00 -15.89 26.90
C GLN A 126 0.36 -17.28 27.01
N PRO A 127 0.64 -18.05 28.08
CA PRO A 127 0.20 -19.44 28.18
C PRO A 127 -1.32 -19.60 28.40
N VAL A 128 -1.98 -18.57 28.94
CA VAL A 128 -3.42 -18.56 29.19
C VAL A 128 -4.08 -17.37 28.55
N CYS A 129 -5.12 -17.59 27.76
CA CYS A 129 -5.87 -16.53 27.12
C CYS A 129 -6.69 -15.72 28.12
N THR A 130 -6.48 -14.40 28.15
CA THR A 130 -7.21 -13.45 29.03
C THR A 130 -8.12 -12.50 28.26
N CYS A 131 -8.13 -12.53 26.89
CA CYS A 131 -8.90 -11.61 26.05
C CYS A 131 -10.38 -12.01 25.84
N GLY A 132 -10.84 -13.09 26.44
CA GLY A 132 -12.21 -13.60 26.31
C GLY A 132 -12.50 -14.36 25.00
N GLY A 133 -11.58 -14.41 24.06
CA GLY A 133 -11.64 -15.29 22.88
C GLY A 133 -12.78 -15.03 21.88
N VAL A 134 -13.33 -13.81 21.84
CA VAL A 134 -14.45 -13.45 20.94
C VAL A 134 -13.95 -12.69 19.74
N ALA A 135 -14.21 -13.22 18.53
CA ALA A 135 -13.97 -12.50 17.30
C ALA A 135 -14.99 -11.35 17.15
N LYS A 136 -14.53 -10.17 16.76
CA LYS A 136 -15.40 -9.02 16.51
C LYS A 136 -16.10 -9.06 15.16
N ALA A 137 -15.58 -9.89 14.24
CA ALA A 137 -16.05 -9.98 12.86
C ALA A 137 -15.76 -11.35 12.25
N LYS A 138 -16.28 -11.58 11.06
CA LYS A 138 -16.08 -12.79 10.27
C LYS A 138 -15.54 -12.44 8.89
N LEU A 139 -14.44 -13.10 8.46
CA LEU A 139 -13.94 -12.98 7.09
C LEU A 139 -14.89 -13.68 6.13
N ILE A 140 -15.52 -12.94 5.24
CA ILE A 140 -16.31 -13.51 4.15
C ILE A 140 -15.37 -13.93 3.02
N THR A 141 -14.40 -13.08 2.67
CA THR A 141 -13.37 -13.41 1.68
C THR A 141 -12.03 -13.71 2.35
N ARG A 142 -11.54 -14.95 2.24
CA ARG A 142 -10.16 -15.30 2.69
C ARG A 142 -9.10 -14.84 1.71
N LYS A 143 -9.39 -14.93 0.40
CA LYS A 143 -8.60 -14.36 -0.69
C LYS A 143 -9.35 -13.15 -1.27
N PRO A 144 -8.67 -12.18 -1.88
CA PRO A 144 -9.37 -11.10 -2.57
C PRO A 144 -10.16 -11.67 -3.75
N ILE A 145 -11.26 -11.01 -4.06
CA ILE A 145 -11.96 -11.22 -5.34
C ILE A 145 -11.32 -10.27 -6.34
N GLU A 146 -10.93 -10.81 -7.48
CA GLU A 146 -10.32 -10.08 -8.59
C GLU A 146 -11.31 -9.96 -9.74
N ALA A 147 -11.08 -8.99 -10.63
CA ALA A 147 -11.89 -8.79 -11.82
C ALA A 147 -11.85 -10.03 -12.73
N ASN A 148 -13.00 -10.46 -13.23
CA ASN A 148 -13.08 -11.53 -14.23
C ASN A 148 -12.67 -11.05 -15.63
N THR A 149 -12.61 -11.98 -16.59
CA THR A 149 -12.18 -11.67 -17.97
C THR A 149 -13.07 -10.61 -18.64
N GLN A 150 -14.38 -10.71 -18.46
CA GLN A 150 -15.32 -9.76 -19.04
C GLN A 150 -15.10 -8.34 -18.49
N GLU A 151 -14.97 -8.21 -17.16
CA GLU A 151 -14.70 -6.91 -16.53
C GLU A 151 -13.34 -6.33 -16.97
N LEU A 152 -12.32 -7.17 -17.16
CA LEU A 152 -11.01 -6.73 -17.66
C LEU A 152 -11.06 -6.22 -19.11
N GLU A 153 -11.93 -6.78 -19.95
CA GLU A 153 -12.16 -6.31 -21.32
C GLU A 153 -12.88 -4.97 -21.33
N GLU A 154 -13.93 -4.83 -20.52
CA GLU A 154 -14.74 -3.61 -20.42
C GLU A 154 -13.98 -2.48 -19.67
N ASN A 155 -13.24 -2.81 -18.63
CA ASN A 155 -12.54 -1.87 -17.78
C ASN A 155 -11.12 -2.33 -17.41
N ARG A 156 -10.14 -1.97 -18.22
CA ARG A 156 -8.72 -2.30 -17.96
C ARG A 156 -8.17 -1.80 -16.63
N ARG A 157 -8.81 -0.82 -15.98
CA ARG A 157 -8.39 -0.30 -14.67
C ARG A 157 -8.69 -1.27 -13.55
N SER A 158 -9.66 -2.16 -13.70
CA SER A 158 -10.00 -3.20 -12.73
C SER A 158 -8.91 -4.26 -12.53
N ARG A 159 -7.93 -4.34 -13.43
CA ARG A 159 -6.83 -5.33 -13.38
C ARG A 159 -6.07 -5.37 -12.05
N SER A 160 -6.00 -4.26 -11.34
CA SER A 160 -5.30 -4.17 -10.04
C SER A 160 -6.26 -4.08 -8.87
N ALA A 161 -7.57 -4.22 -9.12
CA ALA A 161 -8.59 -4.13 -8.10
C ALA A 161 -8.68 -5.44 -7.30
N HIS A 162 -8.63 -5.33 -5.98
CA HIS A 162 -8.83 -6.45 -5.05
C HIS A 162 -10.00 -6.11 -4.13
N LEU A 163 -11.09 -6.85 -4.21
CA LEU A 163 -12.23 -6.71 -3.30
C LEU A 163 -12.07 -7.66 -2.10
N ARG A 164 -12.19 -7.11 -0.90
CA ARG A 164 -12.27 -7.87 0.36
C ARG A 164 -13.57 -7.56 1.09
N VAL A 165 -14.15 -8.59 1.72
CA VAL A 165 -15.43 -8.50 2.45
C VAL A 165 -15.28 -9.08 3.84
N LEU A 166 -15.78 -8.34 4.83
CA LEU A 166 -15.88 -8.66 6.25
C LEU A 166 -17.36 -8.51 6.69
N GLU A 167 -17.82 -9.34 7.63
CA GLU A 167 -19.14 -9.26 8.29
C GLU A 167 -19.00 -9.23 9.79
#